data_64d24e5bbc3941b68eb605a8dc2ae743
#
_entry.id   64d24e5bbc3941b68eb605a8dc2ae743
#
_cell.length_a   1.000
_cell.length_b   1.000
_cell.length_c   1.000
_cell.angle_alpha   90.00
_cell.angle_beta   90.00
_cell.angle_gamma   90.00
#
_symmetry.space_group_name_H-M   'P 1'
#
loop_
_entity.id
_entity.type
_entity.pdbx_description
1 polymer ?
#
loop_
_entity_poly.entity_id
_entity_poly.type
_entity_poly.pdbx_seq_one_letter_code
_entity_poly.pdbx_strand_id
1 'polypeptide(L)'
;MASYDCYDRNENGFAGHELDAGTYLVSLRSDAHTTHDLLNTPNSVVTDPVIEYEIEAAEYPTDPVTGNEVSNKFTGEDAIDGISIDGSDSGADIQWLTRADFEGTFPSELAPAREMTQNLIDTNLYTEEDANAWVDPTDEPVTFDADNGLSITTTDEEGNTVVSELGLELGADYDDPRWDDLLDQLNKEEGLTLVLNGYAANGAVPSIGKPATVDLDGPAQIGSFGMAMMYGTGTGFPCATVLGQTFNKNLAYDFGLSLGREGVTMGINGWYGPAINLHRSAFGGRNFEYYSEDSYQMGIMCAEAVRGAKNAGMYSYLKHLVLYEQEWNRDGIYTWLTEQTLREIYLRPFQIAIQEGGATGIMSSYNRIGAIWAGGSEALLSNEGVLRGEWGFRGAVLTDYCDHHVYMNGDHQFRAGGDLWMSGVYFPGWGEPAELDYETESNTFNQRLREAVKNNTYMYLNAQYANSIYNAAEDTVPITGGTKTDVFPWWIPVLVVLDVVVVAGCAVWIFFAFRKGGKKNEKAA
;
A
#
# COMPACT_ATOMS: atom_id res chain seq x y z
N MET A 1 -22.18 11.13 7.38
CA MET A 1 -20.84 11.32 6.83
C MET A 1 -20.88 12.47 5.86
N ALA A 2 -19.92 13.39 5.96
CA ALA A 2 -19.79 14.45 4.97
C ALA A 2 -19.51 13.84 3.59
N SER A 3 -20.13 14.39 2.56
CA SER A 3 -19.80 14.08 1.17
C SER A 3 -18.73 15.05 0.66
N TYR A 4 -18.00 14.65 -0.36
CA TYR A 4 -17.00 15.51 -0.99
C TYR A 4 -17.58 16.13 -2.26
N ASP A 5 -17.89 17.42 -2.23
CA ASP A 5 -18.32 18.15 -3.42
C ASP A 5 -17.13 18.83 -4.09
N CYS A 6 -16.64 18.25 -5.17
CA CYS A 6 -15.51 18.81 -5.92
C CYS A 6 -15.94 19.87 -6.96
N TYR A 7 -17.25 20.08 -7.16
CA TYR A 7 -17.77 20.96 -8.21
C TYR A 7 -18.67 22.09 -7.70
N ASP A 8 -18.76 22.28 -6.38
CA ASP A 8 -19.71 23.25 -5.79
C ASP A 8 -21.15 23.05 -6.34
N ARG A 9 -21.63 21.79 -6.32
CA ARG A 9 -22.97 21.45 -6.84
C ARG A 9 -24.09 22.07 -6.04
N ASN A 10 -23.84 22.38 -4.78
CA ASN A 10 -24.77 23.07 -3.90
C ASN A 10 -24.77 24.59 -4.14
N GLU A 11 -23.91 25.11 -5.01
CA GLU A 11 -23.79 26.54 -5.36
C GLU A 11 -23.61 27.42 -4.11
N ASN A 12 -22.95 26.90 -3.08
CA ASN A 12 -22.67 27.62 -1.83
C ASN A 12 -21.29 28.32 -1.84
N GLY A 13 -20.50 28.12 -2.90
CA GLY A 13 -19.16 28.66 -3.07
C GLY A 13 -18.09 27.87 -2.37
N PHE A 14 -18.40 26.62 -1.94
CA PHE A 14 -17.49 25.71 -1.27
C PHE A 14 -17.32 24.42 -2.07
N ALA A 15 -16.07 24.02 -2.31
CA ALA A 15 -15.70 22.72 -2.86
C ALA A 15 -14.85 21.96 -1.83
N GLY A 16 -15.36 20.84 -1.32
CA GLY A 16 -14.72 20.10 -0.23
C GLY A 16 -15.68 19.14 0.47
N HIS A 17 -15.32 18.74 1.69
CA HIS A 17 -16.20 17.89 2.51
C HIS A 17 -17.30 18.74 3.15
N GLU A 18 -18.56 18.36 2.90
CA GLU A 18 -19.72 19.04 3.46
C GLU A 18 -20.84 18.07 3.89
N LEU A 19 -21.67 18.54 4.79
CA LEU A 19 -22.96 17.94 5.16
C LEU A 19 -24.07 18.84 4.67
N ASP A 20 -25.01 18.30 3.92
CA ASP A 20 -26.23 19.00 3.56
C ASP A 20 -27.19 19.06 4.74
N ALA A 21 -27.93 20.16 4.84
CA ALA A 21 -29.02 20.25 5.79
C ALA A 21 -30.15 19.29 5.42
N GLY A 22 -30.73 18.63 6.39
CA GLY A 22 -31.88 17.75 6.18
C GLY A 22 -32.06 16.67 7.22
N THR A 23 -33.07 15.82 7.00
CA THR A 23 -33.36 14.67 7.84
C THR A 23 -32.58 13.45 7.38
N TYR A 24 -31.65 12.98 8.21
CA TYR A 24 -30.86 11.77 7.97
C TYR A 24 -31.49 10.57 8.68
N LEU A 25 -31.62 9.45 7.95
CA LEU A 25 -32.26 8.25 8.45
C LEU A 25 -31.21 7.18 8.75
N VAL A 26 -31.16 6.72 9.99
CA VAL A 26 -30.29 5.61 10.41
C VAL A 26 -31.14 4.41 10.79
N SER A 27 -30.87 3.26 10.17
CA SER A 27 -31.62 2.04 10.44
C SER A 27 -30.71 0.80 10.39
N LEU A 28 -31.03 -0.20 11.22
CA LEU A 28 -30.47 -1.54 11.11
C LEU A 28 -31.26 -2.33 10.08
N ARG A 29 -30.57 -3.03 9.17
CA ARG A 29 -31.19 -3.75 8.06
C ARG A 29 -30.59 -5.14 7.91
N SER A 30 -31.35 -6.05 7.31
CA SER A 30 -30.89 -7.41 7.04
C SER A 30 -29.98 -7.53 5.83
N ASP A 31 -30.02 -6.56 4.94
CA ASP A 31 -29.24 -6.51 3.69
C ASP A 31 -29.09 -5.08 3.17
N ALA A 32 -28.15 -4.89 2.25
CA ALA A 32 -27.82 -3.58 1.67
C ALA A 32 -28.85 -3.10 0.63
N HIS A 33 -29.70 -3.98 0.11
CA HIS A 33 -30.59 -3.67 -1.02
C HIS A 33 -31.98 -3.23 -0.59
N THR A 34 -32.25 -3.27 0.71
CA THR A 34 -33.54 -2.85 1.26
C THR A 34 -33.65 -1.32 1.19
N THR A 35 -34.54 -0.81 0.36
CA THR A 35 -34.69 0.62 0.03
C THR A 35 -35.50 1.43 1.05
N HIS A 36 -35.45 2.76 0.95
CA HIS A 36 -36.10 3.74 1.84
C HIS A 36 -37.62 3.63 1.91
N ASP A 37 -38.27 3.13 0.87
CA ASP A 37 -39.74 2.98 0.81
C ASP A 37 -40.30 2.05 1.87
N LEU A 38 -39.45 1.41 2.64
CA LEU A 38 -39.84 0.55 3.72
C LEU A 38 -40.55 1.26 4.88
N LEU A 39 -40.39 2.55 5.02
CA LEU A 39 -41.17 3.36 5.97
C LEU A 39 -42.66 3.32 5.65
N ASN A 40 -43.05 3.04 4.41
CA ASN A 40 -44.41 3.04 3.91
C ASN A 40 -44.90 1.68 3.39
N THR A 41 -44.09 0.63 3.43
CA THR A 41 -44.42 -0.68 2.88
C THR A 41 -44.77 -1.67 3.99
N PRO A 42 -46.03 -2.19 4.06
CA PRO A 42 -46.54 -2.97 5.20
C PRO A 42 -45.88 -4.32 5.45
N ASN A 43 -45.00 -4.80 4.57
CA ASN A 43 -44.37 -6.12 4.64
C ASN A 43 -42.83 -6.08 4.66
N SER A 44 -42.25 -4.96 5.09
CA SER A 44 -40.81 -4.92 5.23
C SER A 44 -40.36 -5.75 6.42
N VAL A 45 -39.34 -6.58 6.22
CA VAL A 45 -38.72 -7.41 7.27
C VAL A 45 -37.84 -6.56 8.22
N VAL A 46 -37.92 -5.23 8.13
CA VAL A 46 -37.20 -4.32 9.01
C VAL A 46 -37.92 -4.27 10.35
N THR A 47 -37.34 -4.84 11.33
CA THR A 47 -37.86 -4.88 12.72
C THR A 47 -37.41 -3.71 13.56
N ASP A 48 -37.23 -2.52 12.97
CA ASP A 48 -36.79 -1.52 13.51
C ASP A 48 -36.46 -0.37 13.73
N PRO A 49 -36.27 0.50 14.63
CA PRO A 49 -36.57 1.89 14.50
C PRO A 49 -35.62 2.54 13.50
N VAL A 50 -36.19 3.27 12.56
CA VAL A 50 -35.50 4.32 11.84
C VAL A 50 -35.29 5.45 12.84
N ILE A 51 -34.03 5.82 13.05
CA ILE A 51 -33.69 6.98 13.87
C ILE A 51 -33.53 8.16 12.90
N GLU A 52 -34.29 9.21 13.12
CA GLU A 52 -34.24 10.44 12.35
C GLU A 52 -33.32 11.43 13.06
N TYR A 53 -32.37 11.98 12.30
CA TYR A 53 -31.50 13.05 12.74
C TYR A 53 -31.67 14.26 11.85
N GLU A 54 -32.06 15.38 12.43
CA GLU A 54 -32.01 16.67 11.76
C GLU A 54 -30.57 17.18 11.81
N ILE A 55 -29.99 17.39 10.64
CA ILE A 55 -28.62 17.87 10.46
C ILE A 55 -28.68 19.28 9.88
N GLU A 56 -27.91 20.18 10.44
CA GLU A 56 -27.65 21.50 9.85
C GLU A 56 -26.51 21.37 8.83
N ALA A 57 -26.51 22.23 7.80
CA ALA A 57 -25.43 22.28 6.82
C ALA A 57 -24.09 22.59 7.53
N ALA A 58 -23.03 21.90 7.13
CA ALA A 58 -21.70 22.14 7.66
C ALA A 58 -20.62 21.90 6.59
N GLU A 59 -19.64 22.77 6.53
CA GLU A 59 -18.47 22.70 5.67
C GLU A 59 -17.25 22.31 6.48
N TYR A 60 -16.40 21.46 5.91
CA TYR A 60 -15.17 20.95 6.55
C TYR A 60 -13.97 21.29 5.66
N PRO A 61 -13.41 22.50 5.77
CA PRO A 61 -12.29 22.94 4.95
C PRO A 61 -10.95 22.30 5.38
N THR A 62 -10.92 21.58 6.51
CA THR A 62 -9.72 20.95 7.03
C THR A 62 -9.96 19.50 7.41
N ASP A 63 -8.93 18.69 7.30
CA ASP A 63 -8.95 17.33 7.81
C ASP A 63 -9.11 17.36 9.36
N PRO A 64 -10.04 16.60 9.93
CA PRO A 64 -10.38 16.70 11.35
C PRO A 64 -9.28 16.12 12.28
N VAL A 65 -8.37 15.32 11.74
CA VAL A 65 -7.27 14.70 12.50
C VAL A 65 -6.03 15.58 12.49
N THR A 66 -5.67 16.08 11.30
CA THR A 66 -4.44 16.85 11.11
C THR A 66 -4.64 18.35 11.26
N GLY A 67 -5.85 18.85 10.97
CA GLY A 67 -6.13 20.28 10.84
C GLY A 67 -5.62 20.91 9.54
N ASN A 68 -5.04 20.11 8.64
CA ASN A 68 -4.53 20.58 7.37
C ASN A 68 -5.68 20.92 6.40
N GLU A 69 -5.43 21.86 5.50
CA GLU A 69 -6.38 22.26 4.48
C GLU A 69 -6.72 21.10 3.53
N VAL A 70 -8.00 20.92 3.25
CA VAL A 70 -8.53 19.97 2.26
C VAL A 70 -8.99 20.77 1.06
N SER A 71 -8.45 20.42 -0.11
CA SER A 71 -8.79 21.09 -1.38
C SER A 71 -8.72 20.10 -2.54
N ASN A 72 -9.29 20.47 -3.68
CA ASN A 72 -9.14 19.68 -4.91
C ASN A 72 -7.67 19.61 -5.31
N LYS A 73 -7.14 18.38 -5.41
CA LYS A 73 -5.74 18.11 -5.79
C LYS A 73 -5.60 17.61 -7.22
N PHE A 74 -6.62 16.90 -7.71
CA PHE A 74 -6.59 16.28 -9.04
C PHE A 74 -7.12 17.24 -10.10
N THR A 75 -6.37 18.31 -10.34
CA THR A 75 -6.69 19.40 -11.27
C THR A 75 -5.52 19.65 -12.23
N GLY A 76 -5.74 20.39 -13.30
CA GLY A 76 -4.69 20.69 -14.27
C GLY A 76 -4.19 19.41 -14.98
N GLU A 77 -2.91 19.13 -14.92
CA GLU A 77 -2.29 17.95 -15.51
C GLU A 77 -2.67 16.65 -14.77
N ASP A 78 -2.93 16.76 -13.48
CA ASP A 78 -3.42 15.65 -12.64
C ASP A 78 -4.94 15.41 -12.77
N ALA A 79 -5.65 16.16 -13.62
CA ALA A 79 -7.11 16.03 -13.74
C ALA A 79 -7.52 14.60 -14.14
N ILE A 80 -8.53 14.09 -13.43
CA ILE A 80 -9.01 12.71 -13.57
C ILE A 80 -10.41 12.61 -14.16
N ASP A 81 -11.07 13.74 -14.36
CA ASP A 81 -12.45 13.83 -14.83
C ASP A 81 -12.64 14.75 -16.04
N GLY A 82 -11.63 15.48 -16.46
CA GLY A 82 -11.70 16.45 -17.55
C GLY A 82 -11.04 16.03 -18.85
N ILE A 83 -10.27 14.94 -18.86
CA ILE A 83 -9.54 14.49 -20.04
C ILE A 83 -10.34 13.40 -20.75
N SER A 84 -10.59 13.59 -22.04
CA SER A 84 -11.22 12.55 -22.85
C SER A 84 -10.22 11.44 -23.20
N ILE A 85 -10.75 10.23 -23.45
CA ILE A 85 -9.95 9.05 -23.78
C ILE A 85 -9.13 9.25 -25.07
N ASP A 86 -9.53 10.15 -25.92
CA ASP A 86 -8.80 10.50 -27.16
C ASP A 86 -7.75 11.61 -26.94
N GLY A 87 -7.59 12.10 -25.70
CA GLY A 87 -6.67 13.18 -25.36
C GLY A 87 -7.16 14.57 -25.77
N SER A 88 -8.46 14.71 -26.08
CA SER A 88 -9.07 16.02 -26.29
C SER A 88 -9.67 16.51 -24.97
N ASP A 89 -9.66 17.81 -24.73
CA ASP A 89 -10.22 18.44 -23.50
C ASP A 89 -11.75 18.36 -23.41
N SER A 90 -12.40 17.52 -24.23
CA SER A 90 -13.86 17.55 -24.33
C SER A 90 -14.58 16.85 -23.17
N GLY A 91 -13.95 15.94 -22.46
CA GLY A 91 -14.58 15.10 -21.42
C GLY A 91 -15.79 14.28 -21.89
N ALA A 92 -16.14 14.41 -23.18
CA ALA A 92 -17.42 13.94 -23.74
C ALA A 92 -17.50 12.42 -23.87
N ASP A 93 -16.37 11.74 -23.87
CA ASP A 93 -16.29 10.29 -24.14
C ASP A 93 -16.37 9.45 -22.86
N ILE A 94 -16.37 10.06 -21.69
CA ILE A 94 -16.36 9.38 -20.40
C ILE A 94 -17.72 9.54 -19.74
N GLN A 95 -18.38 8.41 -19.49
CA GLN A 95 -19.60 8.38 -18.70
C GLN A 95 -19.22 8.06 -17.25
N TRP A 96 -19.37 9.05 -16.39
CA TRP A 96 -19.06 8.91 -14.97
C TRP A 96 -20.12 8.10 -14.22
N LEU A 97 -19.68 7.30 -13.28
CA LEU A 97 -20.55 6.76 -12.26
C LEU A 97 -20.96 7.90 -11.31
N THR A 98 -22.25 8.05 -11.07
CA THR A 98 -22.78 9.08 -10.19
C THR A 98 -23.76 8.48 -9.19
N ARG A 99 -23.81 9.06 -7.98
CA ARG A 99 -24.80 8.74 -6.96
C ARG A 99 -26.01 9.66 -7.01
N ALA A 100 -25.99 10.70 -7.83
CA ALA A 100 -27.02 11.75 -7.83
C ALA A 100 -28.43 11.19 -8.07
N ASP A 101 -28.56 10.26 -9.02
CA ASP A 101 -29.85 9.67 -9.39
C ASP A 101 -29.77 8.18 -9.71
N PHE A 102 -28.56 7.64 -9.80
CA PHE A 102 -28.25 6.27 -10.25
C PHE A 102 -28.71 5.95 -11.69
N GLU A 103 -29.17 6.93 -12.45
CA GLU A 103 -29.52 6.73 -13.85
C GLU A 103 -28.24 6.47 -14.69
N GLY A 104 -28.26 5.42 -15.51
CA GLY A 104 -27.13 5.04 -16.32
C GLY A 104 -25.90 4.51 -15.56
N THR A 105 -26.00 4.38 -14.24
CA THR A 105 -24.90 3.91 -13.38
C THR A 105 -24.59 2.42 -13.59
N PHE A 106 -25.61 1.62 -13.90
CA PHE A 106 -25.46 0.19 -14.14
C PHE A 106 -25.49 -0.07 -15.66
N PRO A 107 -24.35 -0.34 -16.29
CA PRO A 107 -24.32 -0.65 -17.72
C PRO A 107 -25.13 -1.93 -17.98
N SER A 108 -26.02 -1.88 -18.95
CA SER A 108 -26.77 -3.04 -19.42
C SER A 108 -25.89 -3.99 -20.24
N GLU A 109 -24.77 -3.52 -20.72
CA GLU A 109 -23.75 -4.27 -21.45
C GLU A 109 -22.36 -3.85 -20.97
N LEU A 110 -21.42 -4.78 -20.97
CA LEU A 110 -20.02 -4.45 -20.71
C LEU A 110 -19.52 -3.50 -21.81
N ALA A 111 -19.02 -2.36 -21.44
CA ALA A 111 -18.34 -1.48 -22.38
C ALA A 111 -17.16 -2.24 -23.01
N PRO A 112 -16.96 -2.13 -24.32
CA PRO A 112 -15.76 -2.71 -24.93
C PRO A 112 -14.52 -2.08 -24.32
N ALA A 113 -13.48 -2.89 -24.12
CA ALA A 113 -12.18 -2.37 -23.72
C ALA A 113 -11.73 -1.31 -24.74
N ARG A 114 -11.27 -0.18 -24.24
CA ARG A 114 -10.74 0.90 -25.08
C ARG A 114 -9.23 0.91 -24.93
N GLU A 115 -8.54 1.04 -26.05
CA GLU A 115 -7.09 1.27 -26.05
C GLU A 115 -6.82 2.75 -25.84
N MET A 116 -5.83 3.08 -25.01
CA MET A 116 -5.37 4.45 -24.85
C MET A 116 -4.76 4.95 -26.15
N THR A 117 -5.04 6.20 -26.46
CA THR A 117 -4.41 6.85 -27.60
C THR A 117 -2.93 7.09 -27.35
N GLN A 118 -2.13 7.18 -28.42
CA GLN A 118 -0.71 7.49 -28.29
C GLN A 118 -0.48 8.82 -27.58
N ASN A 119 -1.35 9.79 -27.78
CA ASN A 119 -1.27 11.08 -27.08
C ASN A 119 -1.35 10.93 -25.55
N LEU A 120 -2.31 10.13 -25.04
CA LEU A 120 -2.41 9.87 -23.59
C LEU A 120 -1.23 9.04 -23.07
N ILE A 121 -0.69 8.14 -23.87
CA ILE A 121 0.52 7.41 -23.51
C ILE A 121 1.71 8.37 -23.40
N ASP A 122 1.84 9.28 -24.36
CA ASP A 122 2.95 10.25 -24.40
C ASP A 122 2.87 11.25 -23.24
N THR A 123 1.69 11.64 -22.78
CA THR A 123 1.53 12.51 -21.59
C THR A 123 1.95 11.83 -20.27
N ASN A 124 2.15 10.52 -20.27
CA ASN A 124 2.66 9.78 -19.10
C ASN A 124 4.16 9.57 -19.11
N LEU A 125 4.83 9.99 -20.15
CA LEU A 125 6.28 9.85 -20.24
C LEU A 125 6.96 10.95 -19.42
N TYR A 126 7.51 10.55 -18.29
CA TYR A 126 8.35 11.41 -17.50
C TYR A 126 9.67 11.70 -18.26
N THR A 127 10.03 12.96 -18.33
CA THR A 127 11.13 13.43 -19.15
C THR A 127 12.15 14.24 -18.34
N GLU A 128 13.30 14.56 -18.95
CA GLU A 128 14.28 15.49 -18.37
C GLU A 128 13.69 16.90 -18.14
N GLU A 129 12.71 17.32 -18.97
CA GLU A 129 12.02 18.61 -18.80
C GLU A 129 11.19 18.62 -17.51
N ASP A 130 10.47 17.52 -17.22
CA ASP A 130 9.71 17.37 -15.99
C ASP A 130 10.62 17.37 -14.76
N ALA A 131 11.74 16.65 -14.83
CA ALA A 131 12.72 16.61 -13.77
C ALA A 131 13.34 17.99 -13.49
N ASN A 132 13.63 18.77 -14.54
CA ASN A 132 14.17 20.12 -14.40
C ASN A 132 13.13 21.11 -13.88
N ALA A 133 11.85 20.94 -14.25
CA ALA A 133 10.76 21.78 -13.75
C ALA A 133 10.54 21.61 -12.24
N TRP A 134 10.83 20.41 -11.70
CA TRP A 134 10.74 20.12 -10.27
C TRP A 134 11.82 20.82 -9.43
N VAL A 135 12.98 21.19 -10.02
CA VAL A 135 14.08 21.79 -9.28
C VAL A 135 13.75 23.22 -8.87
N ASP A 136 13.72 23.48 -7.55
CA ASP A 136 13.57 24.82 -7.01
C ASP A 136 14.94 25.48 -6.80
N PRO A 137 15.26 26.56 -7.54
CA PRO A 137 16.53 27.25 -7.40
C PRO A 137 16.67 28.04 -6.09
N THR A 138 15.59 28.15 -5.31
CA THR A 138 15.59 28.82 -3.98
C THR A 138 15.88 27.87 -2.85
N ASP A 139 15.90 26.56 -3.09
CA ASP A 139 16.17 25.56 -2.08
C ASP A 139 17.59 25.72 -1.48
N GLU A 140 17.66 25.61 -0.17
CA GLU A 140 18.90 25.74 0.58
C GLU A 140 19.71 24.43 0.56
N PRO A 141 21.05 24.51 0.50
CA PRO A 141 21.89 23.33 0.54
C PRO A 141 21.78 22.61 1.89
N VAL A 142 21.82 21.27 1.84
CA VAL A 142 21.87 20.41 3.02
C VAL A 142 23.27 19.82 3.22
N THR A 143 23.57 19.43 4.46
CA THR A 143 24.85 18.83 4.83
C THR A 143 24.79 17.31 4.68
N PHE A 144 25.90 16.72 4.24
CA PHE A 144 26.17 15.28 4.26
C PHE A 144 27.53 15.02 4.92
N ASP A 145 27.75 13.76 5.34
CA ASP A 145 29.01 13.25 5.91
C ASP A 145 29.54 14.04 7.12
N ALA A 146 28.67 14.69 7.91
CA ALA A 146 29.08 15.28 9.17
C ALA A 146 29.45 14.21 10.21
N ASP A 147 30.37 14.52 11.10
CA ASP A 147 30.77 13.63 12.19
C ASP A 147 30.11 14.10 13.52
N ASN A 148 28.81 13.87 13.65
CA ASN A 148 28.04 14.23 14.85
C ASN A 148 28.03 13.11 15.91
N GLY A 149 28.49 11.92 15.56
CA GLY A 149 28.57 10.76 16.45
C GLY A 149 27.22 10.22 16.92
N LEU A 150 26.14 10.46 16.14
CA LEU A 150 24.80 10.01 16.44
C LEU A 150 24.52 8.65 15.80
N SER A 151 23.72 7.82 16.47
CA SER A 151 23.27 6.54 15.92
C SER A 151 21.91 6.16 16.48
N ILE A 152 21.02 5.69 15.59
CA ILE A 152 19.71 5.18 16.00
C ILE A 152 19.77 3.77 16.60
N THR A 153 20.92 3.12 16.55
CA THR A 153 21.14 1.80 17.17
C THR A 153 22.35 1.82 18.09
N THR A 154 22.38 0.86 19.01
CA THR A 154 23.50 0.60 19.92
C THR A 154 23.69 -0.91 20.06
N THR A 155 24.70 -1.34 20.80
CA THR A 155 24.96 -2.75 21.11
C THR A 155 24.59 -3.02 22.56
N ASP A 156 23.76 -4.05 22.79
CA ASP A 156 23.40 -4.49 24.14
C ASP A 156 24.53 -5.29 24.84
N GLU A 157 24.30 -5.73 26.08
CA GLU A 157 25.28 -6.49 26.87
C GLU A 157 25.59 -7.88 26.24
N GLU A 158 24.67 -8.43 25.47
CA GLU A 158 24.81 -9.69 24.76
C GLU A 158 25.49 -9.54 23.39
N GLY A 159 25.73 -8.32 22.95
CA GLY A 159 26.37 -8.02 21.66
C GLY A 159 25.40 -7.88 20.49
N ASN A 160 24.08 -7.81 20.72
CA ASN A 160 23.09 -7.62 19.67
C ASN A 160 22.93 -6.14 19.33
N THR A 161 22.63 -5.85 18.08
CA THR A 161 22.23 -4.50 17.66
C THR A 161 20.78 -4.25 18.07
N VAL A 162 20.57 -3.23 18.89
CA VAL A 162 19.24 -2.80 19.37
C VAL A 162 19.01 -1.32 19.06
N VAL A 163 17.77 -0.89 19.05
CA VAL A 163 17.44 0.53 18.89
C VAL A 163 17.92 1.31 20.12
N SER A 164 18.60 2.42 19.89
CA SER A 164 19.10 3.30 20.95
C SER A 164 17.96 4.14 21.57
N GLU A 165 18.24 4.80 22.68
CA GLU A 165 17.30 5.77 23.28
C GLU A 165 16.95 6.88 22.28
N LEU A 166 17.94 7.44 21.58
CA LEU A 166 17.72 8.39 20.50
C LEU A 166 16.80 7.82 19.42
N GLY A 167 17.04 6.57 19.00
CA GLY A 167 16.21 5.91 17.99
C GLY A 167 14.75 5.75 18.43
N LEU A 168 14.49 5.41 19.69
CA LEU A 168 13.12 5.32 20.21
C LEU A 168 12.44 6.70 20.28
N GLU A 169 13.16 7.73 20.70
CA GLU A 169 12.63 9.11 20.76
C GLU A 169 12.31 9.65 19.37
N LEU A 170 13.20 9.45 18.39
CA LEU A 170 12.96 9.81 16.98
C LEU A 170 11.82 8.97 16.36
N GLY A 171 11.64 7.74 16.79
CA GLY A 171 10.51 6.90 16.40
C GLY A 171 9.17 7.36 17.00
N ALA A 172 9.20 8.07 18.12
CA ALA A 172 8.02 8.67 18.72
C ALA A 172 7.59 9.97 18.03
N ASP A 173 8.55 10.76 17.55
CA ASP A 173 8.31 12.10 17.00
C ASP A 173 9.04 12.28 15.66
N TYR A 174 8.26 12.36 14.57
CA TYR A 174 8.81 12.63 13.25
C TYR A 174 9.38 14.05 13.13
N ASP A 175 8.85 15.00 13.85
CA ASP A 175 9.23 16.42 13.75
C ASP A 175 10.29 16.83 14.81
N ASP A 176 10.89 15.86 15.51
CA ASP A 176 11.98 16.11 16.44
C ASP A 176 13.18 16.77 15.72
N PRO A 177 13.68 17.93 16.18
CA PRO A 177 14.75 18.65 15.49
C PRO A 177 16.07 17.87 15.40
N ARG A 178 16.28 16.86 16.24
CA ARG A 178 17.49 16.01 16.19
C ARG A 178 17.56 15.14 14.92
N TRP A 179 16.46 15.03 14.16
CA TRP A 179 16.51 14.43 12.84
C TRP A 179 17.48 15.15 11.91
N ASP A 180 17.54 16.49 11.98
CA ASP A 180 18.45 17.26 11.11
C ASP A 180 19.90 16.95 11.44
N ASP A 181 20.25 16.94 12.75
CA ASP A 181 21.61 16.60 13.21
C ASP A 181 22.01 15.16 12.81
N LEU A 182 21.07 14.20 12.89
CA LEU A 182 21.28 12.82 12.46
C LEU A 182 21.51 12.71 10.96
N LEU A 183 20.67 13.39 10.17
CA LEU A 183 20.73 13.35 8.71
C LEU A 183 21.91 14.14 8.13
N ASP A 184 22.48 15.07 8.88
CA ASP A 184 23.73 15.72 8.50
C ASP A 184 24.91 14.73 8.38
N GLN A 185 24.84 13.59 9.09
CA GLN A 185 25.82 12.50 9.00
C GLN A 185 25.58 11.56 7.80
N LEU A 186 24.43 11.68 7.14
CA LEU A 186 24.07 10.77 6.05
C LEU A 186 25.16 10.75 4.99
N ASN A 187 25.62 9.56 4.63
CA ASN A 187 26.40 9.39 3.42
C ASN A 187 25.46 9.34 2.19
N LYS A 188 25.69 10.21 1.22
CA LYS A 188 24.81 10.35 0.05
C LYS A 188 24.66 9.04 -0.74
N GLU A 189 25.75 8.27 -0.92
CA GLU A 189 25.71 7.00 -1.65
C GLU A 189 24.90 5.93 -0.92
N GLU A 190 24.96 5.90 0.43
CA GLU A 190 24.13 5.02 1.25
C GLU A 190 22.65 5.35 1.09
N GLY A 191 22.30 6.65 1.10
CA GLY A 191 20.94 7.12 0.87
C GLY A 191 20.41 6.73 -0.51
N LEU A 192 21.19 6.95 -1.57
CA LEU A 192 20.85 6.53 -2.93
C LEU A 192 20.66 5.00 -3.02
N THR A 193 21.56 4.24 -2.41
CA THR A 193 21.47 2.78 -2.38
C THR A 193 20.18 2.32 -1.69
N LEU A 194 19.79 2.96 -0.59
CA LEU A 194 18.53 2.67 0.10
C LEU A 194 17.33 2.87 -0.83
N VAL A 195 17.22 4.07 -1.42
CA VAL A 195 16.05 4.46 -2.23
C VAL A 195 15.85 3.54 -3.44
N LEU A 196 16.94 3.06 -4.05
CA LEU A 196 16.90 2.28 -5.28
C LEU A 196 16.74 0.76 -5.08
N ASN A 197 16.79 0.24 -3.84
CA ASN A 197 16.86 -1.19 -3.59
C ASN A 197 15.87 -1.65 -2.50
N GLY A 198 14.58 -1.62 -2.82
CA GLY A 198 13.48 -1.93 -1.89
C GLY A 198 12.84 -3.31 -2.06
N TYR A 199 13.43 -4.25 -2.82
CA TYR A 199 12.82 -5.57 -2.99
C TYR A 199 13.12 -6.49 -1.81
N ALA A 200 12.07 -6.92 -1.11
CA ALA A 200 12.16 -7.80 0.07
C ALA A 200 13.12 -7.30 1.16
N ALA A 201 13.45 -6.04 1.13
CA ALA A 201 14.39 -5.41 2.03
C ALA A 201 14.17 -3.90 2.13
N ASN A 202 14.60 -3.34 3.25
CA ASN A 202 14.82 -1.90 3.41
C ASN A 202 16.27 -1.75 3.86
N GLY A 203 17.11 -1.17 3.01
CA GLY A 203 18.57 -1.23 3.12
C GLY A 203 19.15 -0.63 4.40
N ALA A 204 20.38 -1.01 4.72
CA ALA A 204 21.14 -0.37 5.79
C ALA A 204 21.61 1.03 5.37
N VAL A 205 21.68 1.94 6.35
CA VAL A 205 22.35 3.25 6.23
C VAL A 205 23.32 3.37 7.41
N PRO A 206 24.53 2.81 7.28
CA PRO A 206 25.50 2.73 8.37
C PRO A 206 25.88 4.09 8.96
N SER A 207 25.96 5.13 8.15
CA SER A 207 26.31 6.49 8.58
C SER A 207 25.40 7.05 9.68
N ILE A 208 24.14 6.60 9.75
CA ILE A 208 23.17 6.98 10.79
C ILE A 208 22.80 5.83 11.73
N GLY A 209 23.46 4.69 11.59
CA GLY A 209 23.18 3.48 12.39
C GLY A 209 21.88 2.75 12.02
N LYS A 210 21.30 2.98 10.85
CA LYS A 210 20.11 2.24 10.40
C LYS A 210 20.49 0.84 9.95
N PRO A 211 19.94 -0.23 10.58
CA PRO A 211 20.19 -1.59 10.10
C PRO A 211 19.41 -1.89 8.82
N ALA A 212 19.86 -2.89 8.08
CA ALA A 212 19.01 -3.51 7.06
C ALA A 212 17.86 -4.26 7.72
N THR A 213 16.69 -4.21 7.09
CA THR A 213 15.50 -4.94 7.51
C THR A 213 14.99 -5.83 6.38
N VAL A 214 14.18 -6.82 6.72
CA VAL A 214 13.57 -7.75 5.77
C VAL A 214 12.09 -7.48 5.69
N ASP A 215 11.60 -7.30 4.46
CA ASP A 215 10.21 -7.01 4.17
C ASP A 215 9.65 -8.14 3.30
N LEU A 216 8.55 -8.76 3.73
CA LEU A 216 7.98 -9.89 3.00
C LEU A 216 6.50 -9.74 2.71
N ASP A 217 6.10 -10.40 1.63
CA ASP A 217 4.71 -10.50 1.21
C ASP A 217 3.96 -11.56 2.02
N GLY A 218 2.64 -11.47 1.97
CA GLY A 218 1.72 -12.43 2.55
C GLY A 218 0.52 -11.79 3.21
N PRO A 219 -0.63 -11.67 2.50
CA PRO A 219 -1.84 -11.04 3.05
C PRO A 219 -2.48 -11.86 4.17
N ALA A 220 -2.29 -13.17 4.18
CA ALA A 220 -2.82 -14.09 5.18
C ALA A 220 -1.76 -15.08 5.72
N GLN A 221 -0.50 -14.91 5.36
CA GLN A 221 0.60 -15.75 5.81
C GLN A 221 1.92 -15.05 5.50
N ILE A 222 2.71 -14.73 6.51
CA ILE A 222 4.02 -14.11 6.28
C ILE A 222 4.97 -15.09 5.56
N GLY A 223 5.80 -14.59 4.63
CA GLY A 223 6.76 -15.41 3.91
C GLY A 223 6.16 -16.26 2.79
N SER A 224 4.97 -15.93 2.28
CA SER A 224 4.43 -16.52 1.06
C SER A 224 5.22 -16.03 -0.17
N PHE A 225 5.04 -16.71 -1.31
CA PHE A 225 5.57 -16.25 -2.60
C PHE A 225 7.10 -16.29 -2.79
N GLY A 226 7.66 -17.45 -2.89
CA GLY A 226 9.08 -17.63 -3.32
C GLY A 226 10.14 -17.36 -2.26
N MET A 227 9.88 -16.43 -1.34
CA MET A 227 10.78 -16.12 -0.23
C MET A 227 10.71 -17.14 0.93
N ALA A 228 9.71 -18.02 0.90
CA ALA A 228 9.55 -19.11 1.87
C ALA A 228 10.79 -20.02 2.00
N MET A 229 11.54 -20.17 0.92
CA MET A 229 12.79 -20.97 0.94
C MET A 229 13.91 -20.30 1.76
N MET A 230 13.89 -18.96 1.86
CA MET A 230 14.92 -18.19 2.55
C MET A 230 14.56 -17.90 4.00
N TYR A 231 13.28 -17.58 4.26
CA TYR A 231 12.82 -17.10 5.57
C TYR A 231 11.84 -18.05 6.26
N GLY A 232 11.40 -19.11 5.57
CA GLY A 232 10.32 -19.96 6.05
C GLY A 232 8.95 -19.37 5.75
N THR A 233 7.91 -20.07 6.19
CA THR A 233 6.50 -19.63 6.08
C THR A 233 5.89 -19.56 7.46
N GLY A 234 5.16 -18.48 7.70
CA GLY A 234 4.36 -18.33 8.91
C GLY A 234 3.08 -19.16 8.88
N THR A 235 2.27 -18.98 9.91
CA THR A 235 0.94 -19.57 10.03
C THR A 235 0.02 -19.09 8.90
N GLY A 236 -0.70 -20.01 8.28
CA GLY A 236 -1.77 -19.69 7.33
C GLY A 236 -3.04 -19.26 8.08
N PHE A 237 -3.35 -17.98 8.04
CA PHE A 237 -4.59 -17.42 8.54
C PHE A 237 -5.70 -17.49 7.48
N PRO A 238 -6.99 -17.34 7.86
CA PRO A 238 -8.05 -17.10 6.89
C PRO A 238 -7.74 -15.90 5.99
N CYS A 239 -8.17 -15.95 4.74
CA CYS A 239 -7.96 -14.83 3.81
C CYS A 239 -8.67 -13.55 4.30
N ALA A 240 -8.21 -12.40 3.80
CA ALA A 240 -8.70 -11.09 4.25
C ALA A 240 -10.22 -10.92 4.08
N THR A 241 -10.78 -11.45 2.98
CA THR A 241 -12.24 -11.48 2.77
C THR A 241 -12.98 -12.17 3.92
N VAL A 242 -12.49 -13.31 4.41
CA VAL A 242 -13.11 -14.03 5.52
C VAL A 242 -12.99 -13.24 6.83
N LEU A 243 -11.83 -12.63 7.06
CA LEU A 243 -11.62 -11.76 8.23
C LEU A 243 -12.55 -10.54 8.18
N GLY A 244 -12.71 -9.91 7.03
CA GLY A 244 -13.63 -8.79 6.81
C GLY A 244 -15.08 -9.16 7.12
N GLN A 245 -15.53 -10.34 6.68
CA GLN A 245 -16.90 -10.83 6.91
C GLN A 245 -17.23 -11.06 8.40
N THR A 246 -16.25 -11.07 9.28
CA THR A 246 -16.50 -11.19 10.73
C THR A 246 -17.06 -9.91 11.33
N PHE A 247 -16.87 -8.75 10.72
CA PHE A 247 -17.15 -7.41 11.27
C PHE A 247 -16.55 -7.22 12.67
N ASN A 248 -15.50 -7.96 12.99
CA ASN A 248 -14.88 -7.96 14.32
C ASN A 248 -13.49 -7.33 14.28
N LYS A 249 -13.44 -6.07 14.61
CA LYS A 249 -12.21 -5.30 14.64
C LYS A 249 -11.17 -5.83 15.65
N ASN A 250 -11.61 -6.40 16.78
CA ASN A 250 -10.70 -6.99 17.75
C ASN A 250 -9.99 -8.23 17.17
N LEU A 251 -10.71 -9.04 16.37
CA LEU A 251 -10.12 -10.18 15.67
C LEU A 251 -9.11 -9.72 14.60
N ALA A 252 -9.38 -8.59 13.95
CA ALA A 252 -8.41 -7.99 13.01
C ALA A 252 -7.15 -7.52 13.73
N TYR A 253 -7.28 -6.93 14.93
CA TYR A 253 -6.14 -6.60 15.78
C TYR A 253 -5.34 -7.84 16.18
N ASP A 254 -6.01 -8.88 16.67
CA ASP A 254 -5.38 -10.14 17.09
C ASP A 254 -4.65 -10.83 15.92
N PHE A 255 -5.24 -10.77 14.71
CA PHE A 255 -4.61 -11.23 13.48
C PHE A 255 -3.31 -10.47 13.23
N GLY A 256 -3.35 -9.13 13.21
CA GLY A 256 -2.17 -8.29 12.99
C GLY A 256 -1.07 -8.53 14.03
N LEU A 257 -1.45 -8.60 15.31
CA LEU A 257 -0.53 -8.87 16.41
C LEU A 257 0.14 -10.25 16.29
N SER A 258 -0.64 -11.26 15.91
CA SER A 258 -0.13 -12.63 15.77
C SER A 258 0.81 -12.75 14.59
N LEU A 259 0.42 -12.20 13.43
CA LEU A 259 1.26 -12.16 12.22
C LEU A 259 2.55 -11.38 12.48
N GLY A 260 2.46 -10.24 13.16
CA GLY A 260 3.61 -9.42 13.51
C GLY A 260 4.58 -10.13 14.44
N ARG A 261 4.10 -10.77 15.51
CA ARG A 261 4.94 -11.57 16.43
C ARG A 261 5.65 -12.71 15.72
N GLU A 262 4.94 -13.42 14.85
CA GLU A 262 5.52 -14.49 14.06
C GLU A 262 6.60 -13.96 13.11
N GLY A 263 6.31 -12.88 12.37
CA GLY A 263 7.27 -12.26 11.45
C GLY A 263 8.54 -11.78 12.16
N VAL A 264 8.40 -11.04 13.26
CA VAL A 264 9.56 -10.59 14.05
C VAL A 264 10.39 -11.77 14.56
N THR A 265 9.73 -12.85 15.00
CA THR A 265 10.43 -14.09 15.41
C THR A 265 11.20 -14.73 14.24
N MET A 266 10.73 -14.56 13.00
CA MET A 266 11.40 -15.04 11.80
C MET A 266 12.49 -14.07 11.29
N GLY A 267 12.69 -12.92 11.94
CA GLY A 267 13.62 -11.88 11.51
C GLY A 267 13.07 -10.96 10.42
N ILE A 268 11.75 -10.86 10.29
CA ILE A 268 11.04 -10.04 9.32
C ILE A 268 10.52 -8.80 10.03
N ASN A 269 10.79 -7.63 9.47
CA ASN A 269 10.45 -6.34 10.08
C ASN A 269 9.31 -5.62 9.35
N GLY A 270 9.13 -5.89 8.05
CA GLY A 270 8.11 -5.26 7.22
C GLY A 270 7.16 -6.27 6.60
N TRP A 271 5.91 -5.90 6.54
CA TRP A 271 4.82 -6.67 5.94
C TRP A 271 4.25 -5.94 4.73
N TYR A 272 4.34 -6.53 3.53
CA TYR A 272 3.63 -6.04 2.35
C TYR A 272 2.14 -6.35 2.46
N GLY A 273 1.48 -5.58 3.31
CA GLY A 273 0.07 -5.68 3.68
C GLY A 273 -0.28 -4.75 4.83
N PRO A 274 -1.56 -4.68 5.19
CA PRO A 274 -2.71 -5.32 4.56
C PRO A 274 -3.01 -4.77 3.17
N ALA A 275 -3.68 -5.57 2.33
CA ALA A 275 -4.16 -5.12 1.03
C ALA A 275 -5.59 -4.57 1.18
N ILE A 276 -5.83 -3.35 0.69
CA ILE A 276 -7.02 -2.56 0.99
C ILE A 276 -7.66 -1.90 -0.23
N ASN A 277 -7.60 -2.58 -1.39
CA ASN A 277 -8.43 -2.22 -2.53
C ASN A 277 -9.83 -2.84 -2.40
N LEU A 278 -10.80 -2.33 -3.13
CA LEU A 278 -12.22 -2.68 -2.96
C LEU A 278 -12.62 -3.92 -3.74
N HIS A 279 -13.57 -4.69 -3.22
CA HIS A 279 -14.29 -5.72 -3.96
C HIS A 279 -15.27 -5.07 -4.95
N ARG A 280 -14.76 -4.47 -6.01
CA ARG A 280 -15.57 -3.80 -7.01
C ARG A 280 -16.27 -4.78 -7.95
N SER A 281 -15.61 -5.88 -8.27
CA SER A 281 -16.10 -6.93 -9.14
C SER A 281 -15.84 -8.30 -8.53
N ALA A 282 -16.79 -9.22 -8.65
CA ALA A 282 -16.59 -10.62 -8.24
C ALA A 282 -15.44 -11.30 -9.01
N PHE A 283 -15.06 -10.75 -10.16
CA PHE A 283 -13.96 -11.25 -11.00
C PHE A 283 -12.62 -10.54 -10.72
N GLY A 284 -12.53 -9.71 -9.70
CA GLY A 284 -11.27 -9.13 -9.25
C GLY A 284 -10.29 -10.23 -8.85
N GLY A 285 -9.14 -10.33 -9.54
CA GLY A 285 -8.19 -11.44 -9.36
C GLY A 285 -7.55 -11.52 -8.00
N ARG A 286 -7.58 -10.42 -7.22
CA ARG A 286 -6.97 -10.28 -5.89
C ARG A 286 -7.98 -10.06 -4.76
N ASN A 287 -9.28 -10.27 -5.00
CA ASN A 287 -10.32 -10.09 -3.97
C ASN A 287 -10.07 -10.91 -2.69
N PHE A 288 -9.36 -12.04 -2.79
CA PHE A 288 -9.04 -12.88 -1.62
C PHE A 288 -8.20 -12.15 -0.56
N GLU A 289 -7.38 -11.19 -0.97
CA GLU A 289 -6.52 -10.42 -0.06
C GLU A 289 -7.12 -9.06 0.34
N TYR A 290 -8.28 -8.68 -0.22
CA TYR A 290 -9.03 -7.49 0.14
C TYR A 290 -10.16 -7.82 1.09
N TYR A 291 -10.56 -6.87 1.97
CA TYR A 291 -11.45 -7.17 3.08
C TYR A 291 -12.93 -7.02 2.72
N SER A 292 -13.29 -6.03 1.90
CA SER A 292 -14.70 -5.66 1.69
C SER A 292 -14.93 -4.86 0.41
N GLU A 293 -16.20 -4.73 0.02
CA GLU A 293 -16.69 -3.74 -0.92
C GLU A 293 -16.99 -2.38 -0.25
N ASP A 294 -17.12 -2.37 1.08
CA ASP A 294 -17.37 -1.18 1.87
C ASP A 294 -16.05 -0.56 2.33
N SER A 295 -15.78 0.66 1.88
CA SER A 295 -14.54 1.38 2.15
C SER A 295 -14.32 1.69 3.64
N TYR A 296 -15.38 1.98 4.38
CA TYR A 296 -15.30 2.30 5.79
C TYR A 296 -15.05 1.04 6.63
N GLN A 297 -15.83 -0.01 6.39
CA GLN A 297 -15.65 -1.31 7.08
C GLN A 297 -14.23 -1.85 6.84
N MET A 298 -13.77 -1.80 5.60
CA MET A 298 -12.42 -2.21 5.23
C MET A 298 -11.37 -1.36 5.94
N GLY A 299 -11.53 -0.03 5.95
CA GLY A 299 -10.60 0.89 6.63
C GLY A 299 -10.45 0.57 8.12
N ILE A 300 -11.56 0.35 8.83
CA ILE A 300 -11.55 -0.01 10.27
C ILE A 300 -10.87 -1.35 10.51
N MET A 301 -11.17 -2.38 9.71
CA MET A 301 -10.55 -3.70 9.87
C MET A 301 -9.04 -3.62 9.61
N CYS A 302 -8.63 -2.89 8.60
CA CYS A 302 -7.22 -2.70 8.27
C CYS A 302 -6.49 -1.86 9.32
N ALA A 303 -7.10 -0.80 9.84
CA ALA A 303 -6.51 0.01 10.90
C ALA A 303 -6.15 -0.85 12.13
N GLU A 304 -7.03 -1.77 12.51
CA GLU A 304 -6.78 -2.68 13.62
C GLU A 304 -5.68 -3.71 13.31
N ALA A 305 -5.65 -4.28 12.11
CA ALA A 305 -4.59 -5.20 11.70
C ALA A 305 -3.21 -4.50 11.69
N VAL A 306 -3.14 -3.27 11.17
CA VAL A 306 -1.93 -2.43 11.20
C VAL A 306 -1.48 -2.18 12.63
N ARG A 307 -2.40 -1.76 13.51
CA ARG A 307 -2.08 -1.49 14.91
C ARG A 307 -1.56 -2.73 15.63
N GLY A 308 -2.15 -3.90 15.36
CA GLY A 308 -1.68 -5.16 15.91
C GLY A 308 -0.26 -5.51 15.46
N ALA A 309 0.02 -5.44 14.16
CA ALA A 309 1.35 -5.70 13.60
C ALA A 309 2.40 -4.72 14.15
N LYS A 310 2.06 -3.44 14.24
CA LYS A 310 2.92 -2.39 14.77
C LYS A 310 3.25 -2.59 16.25
N ASN A 311 2.28 -3.00 17.06
CA ASN A 311 2.50 -3.34 18.47
C ASN A 311 3.41 -4.56 18.65
N ALA A 312 3.49 -5.44 17.65
CA ALA A 312 4.47 -6.53 17.61
C ALA A 312 5.88 -6.07 17.17
N GLY A 313 6.05 -4.84 16.70
CA GLY A 313 7.31 -4.31 16.18
C GLY A 313 7.50 -4.45 14.67
N MET A 314 6.44 -4.80 13.94
CA MET A 314 6.45 -4.94 12.48
C MET A 314 5.72 -3.76 11.85
N TYR A 315 6.37 -3.05 10.92
CA TYR A 315 5.70 -2.04 10.10
C TYR A 315 4.97 -2.67 8.92
N SER A 316 3.92 -1.99 8.46
CA SER A 316 3.04 -2.45 7.38
C SER A 316 3.17 -1.54 6.18
N TYR A 317 3.12 -2.10 4.96
CA TYR A 317 2.94 -1.36 3.72
C TYR A 317 1.51 -1.56 3.24
N LEU A 318 0.65 -0.55 3.47
CA LEU A 318 -0.72 -0.56 2.95
C LEU A 318 -0.69 -0.63 1.42
N LYS A 319 -1.40 -1.56 0.83
CA LYS A 319 -1.35 -1.77 -0.62
C LYS A 319 -2.72 -1.96 -1.25
N HIS A 320 -2.90 -1.57 -2.48
CA HIS A 320 -2.01 -0.80 -3.35
C HIS A 320 -2.62 0.58 -3.54
N LEU A 321 -1.92 1.63 -3.19
CA LEU A 321 -2.42 3.00 -3.28
C LEU A 321 -2.26 3.50 -4.72
N VAL A 322 -3.34 3.66 -5.49
CA VAL A 322 -4.76 3.49 -5.28
C VAL A 322 -5.41 2.97 -6.59
N LEU A 323 -6.68 2.57 -6.53
CA LEU A 323 -7.47 2.16 -7.72
C LEU A 323 -7.03 0.84 -8.37
N TYR A 324 -6.55 -0.11 -7.56
CA TYR A 324 -6.10 -1.41 -8.03
C TYR A 324 -7.14 -2.51 -7.79
N GLU A 325 -8.32 -2.36 -8.37
CA GLU A 325 -9.44 -3.29 -8.24
C GLU A 325 -9.52 -4.32 -9.37
N GLN A 326 -8.63 -4.21 -10.37
CA GLN A 326 -8.57 -5.11 -11.52
C GLN A 326 -7.15 -5.66 -11.69
N GLU A 327 -7.01 -7.00 -11.70
CA GLU A 327 -5.73 -7.67 -11.93
C GLU A 327 -5.43 -7.86 -13.43
N TRP A 328 -6.46 -8.10 -14.25
CA TRP A 328 -6.26 -8.27 -15.68
C TRP A 328 -5.70 -7.01 -16.31
N ASN A 329 -4.59 -7.15 -17.05
CA ASN A 329 -3.88 -6.05 -17.71
C ASN A 329 -3.46 -4.93 -16.76
N ARG A 330 -3.04 -5.28 -15.53
CA ARG A 330 -2.74 -4.35 -14.45
C ARG A 330 -1.73 -3.25 -14.82
N ASP A 331 -0.75 -3.56 -15.68
CA ASP A 331 0.27 -2.62 -16.13
C ASP A 331 -0.27 -1.60 -17.16
N GLY A 332 -1.43 -1.86 -17.73
CA GLY A 332 -2.06 -1.04 -18.76
C GLY A 332 -3.34 -0.34 -18.33
N ILE A 333 -3.67 -0.31 -17.02
CA ILE A 333 -4.93 0.25 -16.54
C ILE A 333 -4.82 1.76 -16.33
N TYR A 334 -5.78 2.47 -16.90
CA TYR A 334 -6.07 3.89 -16.65
C TYR A 334 -7.45 3.98 -16.00
N THR A 335 -7.53 4.59 -14.84
CA THR A 335 -8.79 4.69 -14.10
C THR A 335 -9.26 6.13 -14.01
N TRP A 336 -10.43 6.37 -14.57
CA TRP A 336 -11.05 7.69 -14.63
C TRP A 336 -12.25 7.74 -13.68
N LEU A 337 -12.36 8.81 -12.90
CA LEU A 337 -13.42 9.00 -11.92
C LEU A 337 -13.44 10.47 -11.46
N THR A 338 -14.47 10.85 -10.70
CA THR A 338 -14.46 12.15 -10.05
C THR A 338 -13.62 12.13 -8.78
N GLU A 339 -13.07 13.27 -8.39
CA GLU A 339 -12.34 13.38 -7.12
C GLU A 339 -13.23 13.04 -5.91
N GLN A 340 -14.54 13.34 -5.99
CA GLN A 340 -15.52 12.87 -5.01
C GLN A 340 -15.47 11.35 -4.83
N THR A 341 -15.60 10.61 -5.92
CA THR A 341 -15.56 9.14 -5.89
C THR A 341 -14.23 8.62 -5.40
N LEU A 342 -13.12 9.22 -5.83
CA LEU A 342 -11.78 8.86 -5.39
C LEU A 342 -11.65 9.01 -3.87
N ARG A 343 -12.03 10.14 -3.29
CA ARG A 343 -11.88 10.44 -1.86
C ARG A 343 -12.85 9.65 -0.98
N GLU A 344 -14.12 9.59 -1.35
CA GLU A 344 -15.14 8.95 -0.52
C GLU A 344 -15.06 7.42 -0.51
N ILE A 345 -14.57 6.82 -1.60
CA ILE A 345 -14.61 5.37 -1.79
C ILE A 345 -13.20 4.78 -1.79
N TYR A 346 -12.34 5.17 -2.72
CA TYR A 346 -11.08 4.47 -2.96
C TYR A 346 -9.95 4.92 -2.03
N LEU A 347 -9.86 6.17 -1.69
CA LEU A 347 -8.87 6.70 -0.74
C LEU A 347 -9.28 6.51 0.72
N ARG A 348 -10.59 6.41 0.99
CA ARG A 348 -11.12 6.36 2.36
C ARG A 348 -10.52 5.23 3.22
N PRO A 349 -10.34 3.99 2.77
CA PRO A 349 -9.76 2.95 3.61
C PRO A 349 -8.30 3.22 3.94
N PHE A 350 -7.53 3.81 3.03
CA PHE A 350 -6.15 4.23 3.29
C PHE A 350 -6.09 5.33 4.34
N GLN A 351 -6.93 6.35 4.21
CA GLN A 351 -7.01 7.43 5.21
C GLN A 351 -7.27 6.88 6.61
N ILE A 352 -8.24 5.99 6.77
CA ILE A 352 -8.58 5.38 8.07
C ILE A 352 -7.41 4.55 8.60
N ALA A 353 -6.79 3.71 7.77
CA ALA A 353 -5.68 2.87 8.18
C ALA A 353 -4.43 3.68 8.59
N ILE A 354 -4.22 4.86 7.96
CA ILE A 354 -3.16 5.79 8.34
C ILE A 354 -3.50 6.52 9.64
N GLN A 355 -4.65 7.20 9.68
CA GLN A 355 -4.97 8.11 10.78
C GLN A 355 -5.40 7.37 12.06
N GLU A 356 -6.12 6.25 11.94
CA GLU A 356 -6.58 5.46 13.09
C GLU A 356 -5.67 4.26 13.38
N GLY A 357 -5.11 3.62 12.36
CA GLY A 357 -4.19 2.48 12.50
C GLY A 357 -2.74 2.89 12.75
N GLY A 358 -2.37 4.10 12.37
CA GLY A 358 -1.01 4.61 12.49
C GLY A 358 -0.03 3.94 11.53
N ALA A 359 -0.47 3.60 10.30
CA ALA A 359 0.40 3.05 9.28
C ALA A 359 1.51 4.03 8.89
N THR A 360 2.72 3.54 8.73
CA THR A 360 3.91 4.30 8.34
C THR A 360 4.56 3.80 7.06
N GLY A 361 3.92 2.87 6.37
CA GLY A 361 4.35 2.37 5.06
C GLY A 361 3.18 2.29 4.08
N ILE A 362 3.45 2.62 2.83
CA ILE A 362 2.53 2.55 1.70
C ILE A 362 3.23 1.85 0.55
N MET A 363 2.47 1.03 -0.20
CA MET A 363 2.89 0.53 -1.51
C MET A 363 1.99 1.16 -2.57
N SER A 364 2.57 1.90 -3.51
CA SER A 364 1.83 2.47 -4.65
C SER A 364 1.40 1.38 -5.62
N SER A 365 0.34 1.66 -6.40
CA SER A 365 -0.22 0.69 -7.34
C SER A 365 0.42 0.77 -8.73
N TYR A 366 0.20 -0.26 -9.54
CA TYR A 366 0.62 -0.30 -10.96
C TYR A 366 -0.20 0.65 -11.85
N ASN A 367 -1.48 0.79 -11.55
CA ASN A 367 -2.40 1.53 -12.40
C ASN A 367 -2.18 3.04 -12.36
N ARG A 368 -2.87 3.72 -13.25
CA ARG A 368 -2.88 5.17 -13.34
C ARG A 368 -4.14 5.75 -12.74
N ILE A 369 -4.01 6.92 -12.15
CA ILE A 369 -5.10 7.78 -11.71
C ILE A 369 -5.30 8.78 -12.85
N GLY A 370 -6.39 8.65 -13.62
CA GLY A 370 -6.48 9.36 -14.88
C GLY A 370 -5.34 8.96 -15.82
N ALA A 371 -4.55 9.90 -16.25
CA ALA A 371 -3.40 9.68 -17.12
C ALA A 371 -2.10 9.35 -16.35
N ILE A 372 -1.95 9.75 -15.09
CA ILE A 372 -0.69 9.70 -14.35
C ILE A 372 -0.57 8.40 -13.56
N TRP A 373 0.57 7.76 -13.62
CA TRP A 373 0.87 6.61 -12.77
C TRP A 373 0.75 6.98 -11.29
N ALA A 374 0.05 6.13 -10.51
CA ALA A 374 -0.21 6.41 -9.09
C ALA A 374 1.06 6.61 -8.25
N GLY A 375 2.15 5.89 -8.59
CA GLY A 375 3.45 6.05 -7.95
C GLY A 375 4.23 7.32 -8.35
N GLY A 376 3.78 8.02 -9.40
CA GLY A 376 4.33 9.30 -9.85
C GLY A 376 3.38 10.49 -9.67
N SER A 377 2.25 10.31 -8.99
CA SER A 377 1.27 11.38 -8.79
C SER A 377 1.66 12.30 -7.64
N GLU A 378 2.07 13.52 -7.95
CA GLU A 378 2.36 14.56 -6.95
C GLU A 378 1.09 14.97 -6.19
N ALA A 379 -0.05 15.07 -6.88
CA ALA A 379 -1.35 15.33 -6.26
C ALA A 379 -1.69 14.32 -5.15
N LEU A 380 -1.22 13.08 -5.28
CA LEU A 380 -1.43 12.02 -4.30
C LEU A 380 -0.34 12.00 -3.23
N LEU A 381 0.95 12.00 -3.61
CA LEU A 381 2.06 11.57 -2.75
C LEU A 381 2.84 12.72 -2.12
N SER A 382 2.90 13.89 -2.77
CA SER A 382 3.78 14.99 -2.37
C SER A 382 3.42 15.58 -0.99
N ASN A 383 4.31 16.43 -0.49
CA ASN A 383 4.09 17.14 0.77
C ASN A 383 2.90 18.13 0.72
N GLU A 384 2.44 18.48 -0.47
CA GLU A 384 1.24 19.29 -0.70
C GLU A 384 0.04 18.45 -1.19
N GLY A 385 0.28 17.17 -1.48
CA GLY A 385 -0.72 16.23 -1.95
C GLY A 385 -1.65 15.71 -0.85
N VAL A 386 -2.48 14.75 -1.22
CA VAL A 386 -3.46 14.14 -0.30
C VAL A 386 -2.78 13.37 0.83
N LEU A 387 -1.80 12.53 0.50
CA LEU A 387 -1.20 11.59 1.47
C LEU A 387 -0.42 12.33 2.57
N ARG A 388 0.55 13.15 2.20
CA ARG A 388 1.43 13.83 3.16
C ARG A 388 0.89 15.18 3.60
N GLY A 389 0.33 15.96 2.64
CA GLY A 389 -0.19 17.28 2.91
C GLY A 389 -1.46 17.25 3.74
N GLU A 390 -2.51 16.61 3.25
CA GLU A 390 -3.80 16.63 3.94
C GLU A 390 -3.84 15.65 5.12
N TRP A 391 -3.51 14.37 4.89
CA TRP A 391 -3.62 13.33 5.94
C TRP A 391 -2.45 13.31 6.92
N GLY A 392 -1.40 14.08 6.66
CA GLY A 392 -0.23 14.14 7.52
C GLY A 392 0.55 12.83 7.61
N PHE A 393 0.50 12.00 6.58
CA PHE A 393 1.25 10.74 6.55
C PHE A 393 2.75 10.97 6.75
N ARG A 394 3.34 10.22 7.66
CA ARG A 394 4.77 10.20 7.93
C ARG A 394 5.27 8.76 7.82
N GLY A 395 6.26 8.54 6.97
CA GLY A 395 6.80 7.22 6.67
C GLY A 395 7.07 7.00 5.19
N ALA A 396 7.36 5.77 4.80
CA ALA A 396 7.87 5.43 3.48
C ALA A 396 6.77 5.06 2.48
N VAL A 397 6.93 5.54 1.24
CA VAL A 397 6.16 5.09 0.07
C VAL A 397 7.07 4.24 -0.80
N LEU A 398 6.73 2.96 -0.91
CA LEU A 398 7.38 1.96 -1.76
C LEU A 398 6.57 1.82 -3.06
N THR A 399 7.21 1.53 -4.21
CA THR A 399 6.50 1.09 -5.42
C THR A 399 5.95 -0.31 -5.26
N ASP A 400 4.97 -0.72 -6.09
CA ASP A 400 4.77 -2.15 -6.37
C ASP A 400 5.98 -2.70 -7.13
N TYR A 401 6.04 -4.04 -7.31
CA TYR A 401 7.19 -4.67 -7.93
C TYR A 401 7.37 -4.23 -9.38
N CYS A 402 8.54 -3.71 -9.68
CA CYS A 402 8.88 -3.22 -11.01
C CYS A 402 9.70 -4.26 -11.78
N ASP A 403 9.02 -5.00 -12.66
CA ASP A 403 9.63 -6.04 -13.48
C ASP A 403 9.85 -5.63 -14.94
N HIS A 404 9.19 -4.61 -15.45
CA HIS A 404 9.19 -4.28 -16.87
C HIS A 404 9.50 -2.82 -17.22
N HIS A 405 9.60 -1.89 -16.31
CA HIS A 405 9.90 -0.45 -16.53
C HIS A 405 9.15 0.21 -17.70
N VAL A 406 7.93 -0.27 -18.04
CA VAL A 406 7.21 0.23 -19.21
C VAL A 406 6.76 1.68 -19.03
N TYR A 407 6.38 2.05 -17.80
CA TYR A 407 5.88 3.38 -17.43
C TYR A 407 6.25 3.74 -15.98
N MET A 408 6.63 2.74 -15.17
CA MET A 408 7.12 2.98 -13.83
C MET A 408 8.53 3.56 -13.94
N ASN A 409 8.68 4.82 -13.60
CA ASN A 409 9.94 5.54 -13.64
C ASN A 409 10.41 5.89 -12.23
N GLY A 410 11.61 5.45 -11.85
CA GLY A 410 12.15 5.63 -10.50
C GLY A 410 12.40 7.09 -10.14
N ASP A 411 12.83 7.88 -11.09
CA ASP A 411 13.08 9.31 -10.92
C ASP A 411 11.74 10.05 -10.70
N HIS A 412 10.73 9.75 -11.52
CA HIS A 412 9.38 10.30 -11.35
C HIS A 412 8.80 9.97 -9.98
N GLN A 413 8.84 8.70 -9.58
CA GLN A 413 8.33 8.25 -8.28
C GLN A 413 9.04 8.97 -7.12
N PHE A 414 10.36 9.10 -7.18
CA PHE A 414 11.15 9.77 -6.16
C PHE A 414 10.76 11.25 -6.02
N ARG A 415 10.60 11.96 -7.14
CA ARG A 415 10.24 13.38 -7.15
C ARG A 415 8.82 13.63 -6.71
N ALA A 416 7.90 12.74 -7.08
CA ALA A 416 6.50 12.82 -6.64
C ALA A 416 6.28 12.59 -5.14
N GLY A 417 7.27 12.11 -4.40
CA GLY A 417 7.17 11.86 -2.96
C GLY A 417 7.34 10.40 -2.54
N GLY A 418 7.75 9.53 -3.47
CA GLY A 418 8.10 8.14 -3.17
C GLY A 418 9.49 8.01 -2.56
N ASP A 419 9.70 6.99 -1.73
CA ASP A 419 10.89 6.85 -0.89
C ASP A 419 11.69 5.60 -1.16
N LEU A 420 11.11 4.62 -1.85
CA LEU A 420 11.74 3.31 -2.01
C LEU A 420 11.26 2.65 -3.29
N TRP A 421 12.20 2.14 -4.07
CA TRP A 421 11.94 1.47 -5.33
C TRP A 421 12.02 -0.05 -5.16
N MET A 422 10.93 -0.75 -5.47
CA MET A 422 10.90 -2.21 -5.39
C MET A 422 11.46 -2.84 -6.67
N SER A 423 12.76 -2.80 -6.85
CA SER A 423 13.46 -3.55 -7.91
C SER A 423 14.30 -4.68 -7.34
N GLY A 424 14.35 -5.80 -8.05
CA GLY A 424 15.07 -6.97 -7.58
C GLY A 424 16.45 -7.11 -8.16
N VAL A 425 17.45 -6.67 -7.43
CA VAL A 425 18.85 -7.05 -7.72
C VAL A 425 19.16 -8.49 -7.25
N TYR A 426 18.28 -9.10 -6.43
CA TYR A 426 18.54 -10.40 -5.79
C TYR A 426 18.45 -11.62 -6.72
N PHE A 427 17.77 -11.47 -7.86
CA PHE A 427 17.69 -12.55 -8.85
C PHE A 427 18.18 -12.02 -10.20
N PRO A 428 19.35 -12.48 -10.70
CA PRO A 428 19.82 -12.08 -12.03
C PRO A 428 18.76 -12.33 -13.10
N GLY A 429 18.35 -11.27 -13.80
CA GLY A 429 17.31 -11.32 -14.83
C GLY A 429 15.88 -11.07 -14.34
N TRP A 430 15.70 -10.71 -13.07
CA TRP A 430 14.43 -10.29 -12.52
C TRP A 430 14.50 -8.83 -12.07
N GLY A 431 13.79 -7.99 -12.76
CA GLY A 431 13.77 -6.55 -12.52
C GLY A 431 15.07 -5.84 -12.98
N GLU A 432 14.93 -4.63 -13.42
CA GLU A 432 16.04 -3.75 -13.71
C GLU A 432 16.25 -2.81 -12.51
N PRO A 433 17.50 -2.42 -12.17
CA PRO A 433 17.70 -1.44 -11.13
C PRO A 433 17.03 -0.13 -11.56
N ALA A 434 16.37 0.53 -10.63
CA ALA A 434 15.94 1.90 -10.87
C ALA A 434 17.15 2.79 -11.04
N GLU A 435 17.04 3.75 -11.91
CA GLU A 435 18.03 4.79 -12.12
C GLU A 435 17.39 6.12 -11.76
N LEU A 436 18.15 6.97 -11.10
CA LEU A 436 17.85 8.40 -10.92
C LEU A 436 18.68 9.13 -11.96
N ASP A 437 18.07 9.34 -13.13
CA ASP A 437 18.79 9.67 -14.36
C ASP A 437 19.06 11.16 -14.53
N TYR A 438 18.27 12.00 -13.81
CA TYR A 438 18.30 13.45 -14.04
C TYR A 438 18.84 14.17 -12.81
N GLU A 439 19.19 15.41 -12.94
CA GLU A 439 19.70 16.42 -11.98
C GLU A 439 19.78 15.95 -10.50
N THR A 440 20.80 15.15 -10.18
CA THR A 440 21.00 14.54 -8.85
C THR A 440 21.88 15.39 -7.92
N GLU A 441 22.32 16.56 -8.35
CA GLU A 441 23.20 17.44 -7.58
C GLU A 441 22.52 18.72 -7.07
N SER A 442 21.24 18.94 -7.44
CA SER A 442 20.48 20.10 -6.96
C SER A 442 20.22 20.03 -5.45
N ASN A 443 19.98 21.19 -4.84
CA ASN A 443 19.58 21.24 -3.45
C ASN A 443 18.23 20.58 -3.22
N THR A 444 17.28 20.78 -4.13
CA THR A 444 15.97 20.10 -4.13
C THR A 444 16.12 18.59 -4.08
N PHE A 445 16.95 18.02 -4.95
CA PHE A 445 17.22 16.57 -4.95
C PHE A 445 17.84 16.12 -3.61
N ASN A 446 18.82 16.84 -3.11
CA ASN A 446 19.53 16.50 -1.88
C ASN A 446 18.59 16.57 -0.64
N GLN A 447 17.71 17.56 -0.58
CA GLN A 447 16.68 17.67 0.45
C GLN A 447 15.71 16.48 0.37
N ARG A 448 15.24 16.15 -0.85
CA ARG A 448 14.33 15.01 -1.06
C ARG A 448 14.99 13.67 -0.69
N LEU A 449 16.30 13.51 -0.97
CA LEU A 449 17.03 12.30 -0.58
C LEU A 449 17.08 12.14 0.97
N ARG A 450 17.37 13.22 1.67
CA ARG A 450 17.34 13.21 3.15
C ARG A 450 15.96 12.87 3.68
N GLU A 451 14.91 13.43 3.08
CA GLU A 451 13.54 13.13 3.44
C GLU A 451 13.19 11.65 3.19
N ALA A 452 13.57 11.08 2.05
CA ALA A 452 13.33 9.67 1.74
C ALA A 452 14.04 8.75 2.75
N VAL A 453 15.27 9.05 3.12
CA VAL A 453 16.02 8.32 4.15
C VAL A 453 15.34 8.46 5.51
N LYS A 454 14.91 9.67 5.88
CA LYS A 454 14.15 9.93 7.11
C LYS A 454 12.86 9.09 7.15
N ASN A 455 12.08 9.11 6.08
CA ASN A 455 10.81 8.38 5.96
C ASN A 455 11.00 6.86 6.16
N ASN A 456 11.98 6.27 5.49
CA ASN A 456 12.32 4.85 5.64
C ASN A 456 12.81 4.53 7.06
N THR A 457 13.62 5.39 7.64
CA THR A 457 14.17 5.22 8.99
C THR A 457 13.07 5.38 10.04
N TYR A 458 12.23 6.41 9.90
CA TYR A 458 11.09 6.65 10.79
C TYR A 458 10.10 5.48 10.78
N MET A 459 9.77 4.93 9.62
CA MET A 459 8.88 3.76 9.51
C MET A 459 9.38 2.61 10.39
N TYR A 460 10.66 2.29 10.33
CA TYR A 460 11.29 1.27 11.17
C TYR A 460 11.22 1.64 12.66
N LEU A 461 11.72 2.84 13.02
CA LEU A 461 11.80 3.28 14.41
C LEU A 461 10.42 3.41 15.07
N ASN A 462 9.42 3.88 14.36
CA ASN A 462 8.07 4.04 14.86
C ASN A 462 7.42 2.70 15.23
N ALA A 463 7.69 1.63 14.47
CA ALA A 463 7.25 0.28 14.84
C ALA A 463 7.99 -0.23 16.11
N GLN A 464 9.29 0.04 16.23
CA GLN A 464 10.06 -0.34 17.41
C GLN A 464 9.60 0.44 18.66
N TYR A 465 9.33 1.74 18.52
CA TYR A 465 8.76 2.55 19.58
C TYR A 465 7.39 2.03 20.03
N ALA A 466 6.47 1.76 19.09
CA ALA A 466 5.15 1.21 19.41
C ALA A 466 5.25 -0.13 20.16
N ASN A 467 6.17 -1.01 19.72
CA ASN A 467 6.45 -2.28 20.40
C ASN A 467 6.97 -2.08 21.83
N SER A 468 7.86 -1.13 22.04
CA SER A 468 8.39 -0.84 23.39
C SER A 468 7.28 -0.39 24.33
N ILE A 469 6.38 0.49 23.89
CA ILE A 469 5.24 0.97 24.67
C ILE A 469 4.25 -0.16 24.94
N TYR A 470 3.94 -0.98 23.94
CA TYR A 470 3.04 -2.11 24.08
C TYR A 470 3.55 -3.14 25.09
N ASN A 471 4.82 -3.54 24.99
CA ASN A 471 5.40 -4.50 25.92
C ASN A 471 5.51 -3.95 27.35
N ALA A 472 5.79 -2.66 27.53
CA ALA A 472 5.78 -2.02 28.84
C ALA A 472 4.37 -2.03 29.46
N ALA A 473 3.31 -1.82 28.67
CA ALA A 473 1.93 -1.84 29.15
C ALA A 473 1.44 -3.24 29.52
N GLU A 474 1.86 -4.27 28.77
CA GLU A 474 1.46 -5.67 28.97
C GLU A 474 2.38 -6.43 29.93
N ASP A 475 3.42 -5.78 30.50
CA ASP A 475 4.47 -6.41 31.32
C ASP A 475 5.10 -7.63 30.63
N THR A 476 5.36 -7.49 29.33
CA THR A 476 5.96 -8.51 28.48
C THR A 476 7.33 -8.09 27.99
N VAL A 477 8.16 -9.05 27.60
CA VAL A 477 9.47 -8.78 27.02
C VAL A 477 9.31 -8.67 25.49
N PRO A 478 9.92 -7.65 24.84
CA PRO A 478 9.94 -7.55 23.40
C PRO A 478 10.47 -8.86 22.78
N ILE A 479 9.80 -9.32 21.74
CA ILE A 479 10.31 -10.43 20.95
C ILE A 479 11.48 -9.86 20.15
N THR A 480 12.70 -10.16 20.57
CA THR A 480 13.89 -9.92 19.76
C THR A 480 13.99 -11.01 18.72
N GLY A 481 14.36 -10.64 17.50
CA GLY A 481 14.43 -11.58 16.37
C GLY A 481 15.11 -12.88 16.78
N GLY A 482 14.38 -13.98 16.67
CA GLY A 482 14.90 -15.30 16.97
C GLY A 482 16.07 -15.61 16.04
N THR A 483 17.09 -16.23 16.57
CA THR A 483 18.11 -16.86 15.72
C THR A 483 17.38 -17.86 14.83
N LYS A 484 17.47 -17.67 13.52
CA LYS A 484 16.94 -18.60 12.53
C LYS A 484 17.49 -20.00 12.85
N THR A 485 16.68 -20.80 13.51
CA THR A 485 16.97 -22.23 13.57
C THR A 485 16.48 -22.79 12.26
N ASP A 486 17.40 -23.17 11.39
CA ASP A 486 17.10 -23.93 10.17
C ASP A 486 16.50 -25.29 10.57
N VAL A 487 15.24 -25.29 10.96
CA VAL A 487 14.49 -26.51 11.13
C VAL A 487 14.09 -26.98 9.74
N PHE A 488 15.00 -27.75 9.13
CA PHE A 488 14.65 -28.44 7.90
C PHE A 488 13.45 -29.35 8.18
N PRO A 489 12.28 -29.09 7.62
CA PRO A 489 11.07 -29.82 7.99
C PRO A 489 11.27 -31.31 7.71
N TRP A 490 11.13 -32.16 8.72
CA TRP A 490 11.35 -33.59 8.63
C TRP A 490 10.56 -34.30 7.53
N TRP A 491 9.44 -33.73 7.13
CA TRP A 491 8.56 -34.26 6.09
C TRP A 491 9.10 -34.03 4.67
N ILE A 492 9.96 -33.03 4.42
CA ILE A 492 10.56 -32.79 3.09
C ILE A 492 11.36 -33.98 2.58
N PRO A 493 12.29 -34.56 3.35
CA PRO A 493 12.98 -35.80 2.92
C PRO A 493 12.02 -36.94 2.65
N VAL A 494 10.94 -37.05 3.44
CA VAL A 494 9.91 -38.07 3.23
C VAL A 494 9.18 -37.88 1.91
N LEU A 495 8.80 -36.66 1.58
CA LEU A 495 8.17 -36.31 0.29
C LEU A 495 9.12 -36.61 -0.88
N VAL A 496 10.36 -36.18 -0.79
CA VAL A 496 11.37 -36.46 -1.85
C VAL A 496 11.53 -37.96 -2.09
N VAL A 497 11.59 -38.78 -1.02
CA VAL A 497 11.66 -40.24 -1.15
C VAL A 497 10.39 -40.80 -1.78
N LEU A 498 9.22 -40.31 -1.41
CA LEU A 498 7.93 -40.72 -2.00
C LEU A 498 7.88 -40.38 -3.50
N ASP A 499 8.28 -39.19 -3.87
CA ASP A 499 8.31 -38.74 -5.26
C ASP A 499 9.27 -39.60 -6.10
N VAL A 500 10.45 -39.88 -5.59
CA VAL A 500 11.41 -40.79 -6.24
C VAL A 500 10.82 -42.20 -6.44
N VAL A 501 10.11 -42.72 -5.43
CA VAL A 501 9.47 -44.04 -5.52
C VAL A 501 8.35 -44.05 -6.54
N VAL A 502 7.52 -42.98 -6.58
CA VAL A 502 6.45 -42.83 -7.57
C VAL A 502 7.02 -42.72 -8.97
N VAL A 503 8.03 -41.89 -9.20
CA VAL A 503 8.68 -41.72 -10.51
C VAL A 503 9.32 -43.03 -10.97
N ALA A 504 10.02 -43.73 -10.09
CA ALA A 504 10.61 -45.05 -10.39
C ALA A 504 9.52 -46.08 -10.72
N GLY A 505 8.45 -46.13 -9.95
CA GLY A 505 7.29 -46.98 -10.21
C GLY A 505 6.63 -46.71 -11.56
N CYS A 506 6.42 -45.43 -11.90
CA CYS A 506 5.90 -45.02 -13.22
C CYS A 506 6.84 -45.43 -14.36
N ALA A 507 8.16 -45.25 -14.20
CA ALA A 507 9.15 -45.64 -15.19
C ALA A 507 9.14 -47.15 -15.44
N VAL A 508 9.09 -47.96 -14.37
CA VAL A 508 8.99 -49.42 -14.43
C VAL A 508 7.68 -49.83 -15.12
N TRP A 509 6.57 -49.22 -14.74
CA TRP A 509 5.27 -49.50 -15.37
C TRP A 509 5.26 -49.17 -16.87
N ILE A 510 5.79 -48.03 -17.26
CA ILE A 510 5.94 -47.62 -18.66
C ILE A 510 6.81 -48.63 -19.42
N PHE A 511 7.96 -49.02 -18.87
CA PHE A 511 8.85 -50.02 -19.47
C PHE A 511 8.13 -51.33 -19.75
N PHE A 512 7.36 -51.86 -18.79
CA PHE A 512 6.61 -53.12 -18.99
C PHE A 512 5.41 -52.94 -19.93
N ALA A 513 4.76 -51.79 -19.96
CA ALA A 513 3.66 -51.49 -20.90
C ALA A 513 4.17 -51.51 -22.34
N PHE A 514 5.30 -50.87 -22.62
CA PHE A 514 5.92 -50.89 -23.96
C PHE A 514 6.43 -52.27 -24.36
N ARG A 515 7.01 -53.00 -23.40
CA ARG A 515 7.51 -54.38 -23.66
C ARG A 515 6.37 -55.34 -23.98
N LYS A 516 5.17 -55.19 -23.42
CA LYS A 516 4.00 -55.99 -23.75
C LYS A 516 3.41 -55.63 -25.12
N GLY A 517 3.50 -54.35 -25.51
CA GLY A 517 3.06 -53.88 -26.86
C GLY A 517 3.89 -54.44 -27.99
N GLY A 518 5.24 -54.54 -27.80
CA GLY A 518 6.14 -55.12 -28.82
C GLY A 518 5.90 -56.60 -29.11
N LYS A 519 5.52 -57.39 -28.11
CA LYS A 519 5.26 -58.83 -28.31
C LYS A 519 3.91 -59.15 -29.00
N LYS A 520 3.00 -58.19 -29.13
CA LYS A 520 1.76 -58.37 -29.89
C LYS A 520 1.94 -58.17 -31.40
N ASN A 521 2.91 -57.38 -31.82
CA ASN A 521 3.19 -57.15 -33.22
C ASN A 521 4.04 -58.22 -33.89
N GLU A 522 4.79 -59.05 -33.14
CA GLU A 522 5.54 -60.21 -33.69
C GLU A 522 4.68 -61.47 -33.93
N LYS A 523 3.41 -61.48 -33.45
CA LYS A 523 2.49 -62.60 -33.69
C LYS A 523 1.44 -62.33 -34.80
N ALA A 524 1.55 -61.15 -35.44
CA ALA A 524 0.64 -60.74 -36.51
C ALA A 524 1.38 -60.43 -37.84
N ALA A 525 2.65 -60.91 -37.99
CA ALA A 525 3.42 -60.91 -39.21
C ALA A 525 3.60 -62.36 -39.76
#